data_6f0573ce0afbe028d9bcf3133ae0682f
#
_entry.id   6f0573ce0afbe028d9bcf3133ae0682f
#
_cell.length_a   1.000
_cell.length_b   1.000
_cell.length_c   1.000
_cell.angle_alpha   90.00
_cell.angle_beta   90.00
_cell.angle_gamma   90.00
#
_symmetry.space_group_name_H-M   'P 1'
#
loop_
_entity.id
_entity.type
_entity.pdbx_description
1 polymer ?
#
loop_
_entity_poly.entity_id
_entity_poly.type
_entity_poly.pdbx_seq_one_letter_code
_entity_poly.pdbx_strand_id
1 'polypeptide(L)'
;MNGIDKGIWTIIMNKITLILTILVVTTTVYSQTKVNINNLVLYGDKWFKENDDKPFTGIVFDLSKETGEKILYSKYFDGKANGIHKEYWIDGGKKVNGRYNSGLMNGRWSYWYENGKKKEEVTYQDNIKDGISTKWDESGIIRIKGKFKKGQKDGLWSAWYRNGAKSNIVYLEGVILSQKLYNEAGEEVPMVQISNKYGNIILELYPQVAPAHVSSFIEHVKNQYYKGTTFHRVIPGFVIQGGDPNSKSDDRSMHGMGGHAAKYFGVGNEDDSTSWMLPAEFNDSLHTRGILSMARAQDPNSGGSQFFICVADVPQLDHQYTVFGKVVQGMEYVDTIVNLPRDNRDNPNDRIEIDISFPYGSMRRISSASKTK
;
A
#
# COMPACT_ATOMS: atom_id res chain seq x y z
N MET A 1 -18.79 81.53 -11.04
CA MET A 1 -18.77 80.09 -10.86
C MET A 1 -20.08 79.52 -11.36
N ASN A 2 -20.29 79.17 -12.61
CA ASN A 2 -21.52 78.47 -13.07
C ASN A 2 -21.55 78.30 -14.59
N GLY A 3 -20.65 77.62 -15.22
CA GLY A 3 -20.77 77.36 -16.67
C GLY A 3 -19.96 76.16 -17.20
N ILE A 4 -19.00 75.69 -16.41
CA ILE A 4 -18.06 74.63 -16.86
C ILE A 4 -18.50 73.24 -16.39
N ASP A 5 -19.33 73.15 -15.37
CA ASP A 5 -19.66 71.85 -14.69
C ASP A 5 -20.74 71.05 -15.44
N LYS A 6 -21.63 71.68 -16.18
CA LYS A 6 -22.72 70.93 -16.89
C LYS A 6 -22.24 70.20 -18.12
N GLY A 7 -21.22 70.72 -18.82
CA GLY A 7 -20.67 70.07 -20.02
C GLY A 7 -19.89 68.81 -19.72
N ILE A 8 -19.11 68.82 -18.64
CA ILE A 8 -18.30 67.66 -18.22
C ILE A 8 -19.18 66.51 -17.75
N TRP A 9 -20.26 66.80 -16.96
CA TRP A 9 -21.22 65.81 -16.52
C TRP A 9 -21.98 65.16 -17.67
N THR A 10 -22.34 65.90 -18.71
CA THR A 10 -23.03 65.37 -19.89
C THR A 10 -22.13 64.46 -20.69
N ILE A 11 -20.83 64.77 -20.82
CA ILE A 11 -19.86 63.95 -21.55
C ILE A 11 -19.56 62.65 -20.76
N ILE A 12 -19.44 62.73 -19.43
CA ILE A 12 -19.23 61.57 -18.55
C ILE A 12 -20.45 60.63 -18.59
N MET A 13 -21.66 61.16 -18.45
CA MET A 13 -22.90 60.38 -18.51
C MET A 13 -23.09 59.68 -19.87
N ASN A 14 -22.80 60.38 -21.00
CA ASN A 14 -22.89 59.77 -22.32
C ASN A 14 -21.84 58.65 -22.52
N LYS A 15 -20.63 58.81 -21.97
CA LYS A 15 -19.59 57.74 -22.02
C LYS A 15 -19.98 56.55 -21.13
N ILE A 16 -20.56 56.78 -19.94
CA ILE A 16 -21.05 55.71 -19.04
C ILE A 16 -22.23 54.97 -19.68
N THR A 17 -23.15 55.68 -20.32
CA THR A 17 -24.29 55.09 -21.03
C THR A 17 -23.81 54.26 -22.23
N LEU A 18 -22.80 54.73 -22.98
CA LEU A 18 -22.21 53.99 -24.08
C LEU A 18 -21.45 52.74 -23.64
N ILE A 19 -20.75 52.80 -22.52
CA ILE A 19 -20.05 51.64 -21.93
C ILE A 19 -21.06 50.62 -21.39
N LEU A 20 -22.14 51.05 -20.73
CA LEU A 20 -23.22 50.15 -20.28
C LEU A 20 -23.97 49.51 -21.47
N THR A 21 -24.18 50.25 -22.60
CA THR A 21 -24.84 49.66 -23.78
C THR A 21 -23.93 48.66 -24.50
N ILE A 22 -22.61 48.88 -24.50
CA ILE A 22 -21.65 47.90 -25.06
C ILE A 22 -21.54 46.64 -24.13
N LEU A 23 -21.67 46.77 -22.81
CA LEU A 23 -21.65 45.63 -21.88
C LEU A 23 -22.92 44.78 -21.93
N VAL A 24 -24.06 45.34 -22.34
CA VAL A 24 -25.35 44.64 -22.47
C VAL A 24 -25.48 43.86 -23.81
N VAL A 25 -24.68 44.22 -24.83
CA VAL A 25 -24.81 43.57 -26.15
C VAL A 25 -23.95 42.30 -26.30
N THR A 26 -23.13 41.92 -25.33
CA THR A 26 -22.27 40.72 -25.44
C THR A 26 -22.73 39.51 -24.61
N THR A 27 -23.86 39.52 -23.97
CA THR A 27 -24.47 38.30 -23.44
C THR A 27 -25.38 37.68 -24.50
N THR A 28 -24.85 37.32 -25.66
CA THR A 28 -25.48 36.26 -26.45
C THR A 28 -25.39 35.02 -25.62
N VAL A 29 -26.53 34.65 -25.06
CA VAL A 29 -26.75 33.31 -24.48
C VAL A 29 -26.58 32.32 -25.64
N TYR A 30 -25.36 31.88 -25.91
CA TYR A 30 -25.14 30.74 -26.76
C TYR A 30 -25.79 29.56 -26.11
N SER A 31 -27.01 29.22 -26.55
CA SER A 31 -27.63 27.93 -26.23
C SER A 31 -26.61 26.87 -26.62
N GLN A 32 -25.97 26.23 -25.62
CA GLN A 32 -24.99 25.18 -25.90
C GLN A 32 -25.69 24.04 -26.63
N THR A 33 -25.22 23.73 -27.83
CA THR A 33 -25.71 22.60 -28.62
C THR A 33 -25.60 21.33 -27.79
N LYS A 34 -26.69 20.55 -27.73
CA LYS A 34 -26.73 19.26 -27.02
C LYS A 34 -26.83 18.13 -28.02
N VAL A 35 -26.13 17.04 -27.78
CA VAL A 35 -26.18 15.84 -28.62
C VAL A 35 -26.14 14.59 -27.74
N ASN A 36 -26.94 13.55 -28.12
CA ASN A 36 -26.77 12.24 -27.49
C ASN A 36 -25.47 11.61 -27.99
N ILE A 37 -24.72 10.95 -27.09
CA ILE A 37 -23.44 10.33 -27.42
C ILE A 37 -23.52 9.33 -28.57
N ASN A 38 -24.66 8.66 -28.71
CA ASN A 38 -24.91 7.69 -29.78
C ASN A 38 -25.05 8.32 -31.20
N ASN A 39 -25.16 9.66 -31.27
CA ASN A 39 -25.20 10.44 -32.52
C ASN A 39 -23.84 11.12 -32.80
N LEU A 40 -22.79 10.65 -32.16
CA LEU A 40 -21.41 11.09 -32.37
C LEU A 40 -20.59 9.96 -33.00
N VAL A 41 -19.71 10.34 -33.91
CA VAL A 41 -18.76 9.45 -34.59
C VAL A 41 -17.36 9.91 -34.28
N LEU A 42 -16.46 8.95 -33.97
CA LEU A 42 -15.05 9.23 -33.69
C LEU A 42 -14.24 9.15 -35.00
N TYR A 43 -13.56 10.24 -35.37
CA TYR A 43 -12.56 10.28 -36.42
C TYR A 43 -11.22 10.74 -35.86
N GLY A 44 -10.24 9.84 -35.94
CA GLY A 44 -8.95 10.07 -35.27
C GLY A 44 -9.12 10.13 -33.75
N ASP A 45 -8.80 11.27 -33.17
CA ASP A 45 -8.91 11.54 -31.72
C ASP A 45 -10.02 12.55 -31.37
N LYS A 46 -10.94 12.84 -32.34
CA LYS A 46 -12.02 13.83 -32.20
C LYS A 46 -13.39 13.24 -32.52
N TRP A 47 -14.37 13.72 -31.78
CA TRP A 47 -15.77 13.36 -31.97
C TRP A 47 -16.49 14.38 -32.86
N PHE A 48 -17.30 13.90 -33.79
CA PHE A 48 -18.10 14.66 -34.75
C PHE A 48 -19.56 14.24 -34.64
N LYS A 49 -20.48 15.12 -35.00
CA LYS A 49 -21.83 14.66 -35.33
C LYS A 49 -21.78 13.88 -36.64
N GLU A 50 -22.68 12.96 -36.79
CA GLU A 50 -22.83 12.24 -38.05
C GLU A 50 -23.10 13.24 -39.20
N ASN A 51 -22.33 13.11 -40.28
CA ASN A 51 -22.34 13.99 -41.46
C ASN A 51 -21.97 15.47 -41.20
N ASP A 52 -21.22 15.76 -40.15
CA ASP A 52 -20.70 17.12 -39.87
C ASP A 52 -19.20 17.15 -40.13
N ASP A 53 -18.70 18.17 -40.83
CA ASP A 53 -17.27 18.33 -41.15
C ASP A 53 -16.47 18.97 -40.01
N LYS A 54 -17.17 19.47 -38.97
CA LYS A 54 -16.53 20.14 -37.84
C LYS A 54 -16.59 19.29 -36.58
N PRO A 55 -15.48 19.22 -35.83
CA PRO A 55 -15.48 18.55 -34.51
C PRO A 55 -16.54 19.15 -33.60
N PHE A 56 -17.20 18.28 -32.84
CA PHE A 56 -18.33 18.68 -32.00
C PHE A 56 -17.88 19.63 -30.87
N THR A 57 -18.63 20.72 -30.69
CA THR A 57 -18.53 21.60 -29.54
C THR A 57 -19.91 21.77 -28.90
N GLY A 58 -20.03 21.44 -27.60
CA GLY A 58 -21.31 21.52 -26.90
C GLY A 58 -21.40 20.56 -25.70
N ILE A 59 -22.62 20.15 -25.40
CA ILE A 59 -22.94 19.19 -24.34
C ILE A 59 -23.23 17.83 -24.95
N VAL A 60 -22.48 16.83 -24.52
CA VAL A 60 -22.78 15.41 -24.81
C VAL A 60 -23.56 14.84 -23.63
N PHE A 61 -24.63 14.13 -23.91
CA PHE A 61 -25.45 13.45 -22.91
C PHE A 61 -25.80 12.05 -23.35
N ASP A 62 -26.23 11.23 -22.40
CA ASP A 62 -26.90 9.96 -22.66
C ASP A 62 -28.07 9.76 -21.69
N LEU A 63 -29.04 8.96 -22.13
CA LEU A 63 -30.21 8.59 -21.36
C LEU A 63 -30.27 7.07 -21.20
N SER A 64 -30.66 6.62 -20.02
CA SER A 64 -30.96 5.20 -19.79
C SER A 64 -32.07 4.73 -20.74
N LYS A 65 -31.86 3.62 -21.41
CA LYS A 65 -32.86 2.98 -22.28
C LYS A 65 -34.05 2.43 -21.48
N GLU A 66 -33.86 2.14 -20.21
CA GLU A 66 -34.86 1.55 -19.33
C GLU A 66 -35.76 2.62 -18.68
N THR A 67 -35.13 3.68 -18.15
CA THR A 67 -35.84 4.70 -17.36
C THR A 67 -36.00 6.04 -18.07
N GLY A 68 -35.25 6.29 -19.15
CA GLY A 68 -35.18 7.61 -19.81
C GLY A 68 -34.44 8.65 -19.03
N GLU A 69 -33.92 8.33 -17.81
CA GLU A 69 -33.17 9.24 -17.00
C GLU A 69 -31.76 9.50 -17.56
N LYS A 70 -31.23 10.66 -17.22
CA LYS A 70 -29.89 11.08 -17.67
C LYS A 70 -28.82 10.28 -16.96
N ILE A 71 -28.01 9.54 -17.74
CA ILE A 71 -26.87 8.74 -17.22
C ILE A 71 -25.52 9.34 -17.56
N LEU A 72 -25.44 10.30 -18.51
CA LEU A 72 -24.21 11.00 -18.89
C LEU A 72 -24.47 12.49 -19.11
N TYR A 73 -23.53 13.31 -18.67
CA TYR A 73 -23.37 14.71 -19.02
C TYR A 73 -21.90 15.05 -19.15
N SER A 74 -21.47 15.54 -20.32
CA SER A 74 -20.08 15.92 -20.52
C SER A 74 -20.00 17.15 -21.46
N LYS A 75 -19.08 18.07 -21.15
CA LYS A 75 -18.81 19.20 -22.05
C LYS A 75 -17.71 18.83 -23.02
N TYR A 76 -17.90 19.20 -24.26
CA TYR A 76 -16.97 19.00 -25.37
C TYR A 76 -16.58 20.32 -26.00
N PHE A 77 -15.34 20.43 -26.45
CA PHE A 77 -14.81 21.51 -27.25
C PHE A 77 -13.87 20.94 -28.32
N ASP A 78 -14.08 21.33 -29.57
CA ASP A 78 -13.31 20.87 -30.72
C ASP A 78 -13.14 19.33 -30.75
N GLY A 79 -14.24 18.62 -30.55
CA GLY A 79 -14.32 17.16 -30.62
C GLY A 79 -13.76 16.42 -29.42
N LYS A 80 -13.25 17.10 -28.39
CA LYS A 80 -12.67 16.48 -27.18
C LYS A 80 -13.47 16.86 -25.95
N ALA A 81 -13.56 15.94 -25.00
CA ALA A 81 -14.11 16.25 -23.69
C ALA A 81 -13.32 17.39 -23.06
N ASN A 82 -14.01 18.48 -22.69
CA ASN A 82 -13.40 19.68 -22.14
C ASN A 82 -14.35 20.38 -21.16
N GLY A 83 -14.01 20.35 -19.88
CA GLY A 83 -14.87 20.85 -18.81
C GLY A 83 -15.52 19.76 -17.98
N ILE A 84 -16.69 20.04 -17.42
CA ILE A 84 -17.40 19.15 -16.48
C ILE A 84 -17.80 17.85 -17.18
N HIS A 85 -17.56 16.74 -16.47
CA HIS A 85 -18.02 15.40 -16.80
C HIS A 85 -18.74 14.80 -15.61
N LYS A 86 -19.96 14.24 -15.84
CA LYS A 86 -20.78 13.59 -14.82
C LYS A 86 -21.40 12.33 -15.39
N GLU A 87 -21.36 11.25 -14.62
CA GLU A 87 -22.13 10.04 -14.86
C GLU A 87 -23.09 9.80 -13.69
N TYR A 88 -24.18 9.13 -14.00
CA TYR A 88 -25.20 8.79 -13.02
C TYR A 88 -25.54 7.31 -13.12
N TRP A 89 -25.96 6.72 -12.03
CA TRP A 89 -26.58 5.43 -11.97
C TRP A 89 -27.97 5.47 -12.63
N ILE A 90 -28.53 4.32 -12.91
CA ILE A 90 -29.82 4.22 -13.60
C ILE A 90 -30.98 4.82 -12.78
N ASP A 91 -30.84 4.86 -11.46
CA ASP A 91 -31.77 5.49 -10.52
C ASP A 91 -31.58 7.02 -10.38
N GLY A 92 -30.67 7.61 -11.16
CA GLY A 92 -30.31 9.03 -11.11
C GLY A 92 -29.28 9.40 -10.04
N GLY A 93 -28.83 8.44 -9.23
CA GLY A 93 -27.76 8.62 -8.25
C GLY A 93 -26.43 8.99 -8.91
N LYS A 94 -25.59 9.75 -8.21
CA LYS A 94 -24.24 10.09 -8.72
C LYS A 94 -23.40 8.85 -8.86
N LYS A 95 -22.68 8.71 -10.00
CA LYS A 95 -21.71 7.64 -10.26
C LYS A 95 -20.30 8.19 -10.42
N VAL A 96 -20.12 9.23 -11.25
CA VAL A 96 -18.82 9.89 -11.50
C VAL A 96 -19.01 11.39 -11.57
N ASN A 97 -18.03 12.14 -11.07
CA ASN A 97 -17.92 13.58 -11.28
C ASN A 97 -16.46 13.99 -11.39
N GLY A 98 -16.12 14.70 -12.46
CA GLY A 98 -14.77 15.17 -12.71
C GLY A 98 -14.72 16.26 -13.77
N ARG A 99 -13.51 16.55 -14.24
CA ARG A 99 -13.25 17.49 -15.32
C ARG A 99 -12.23 16.92 -16.30
N TYR A 100 -12.49 17.17 -17.57
CA TYR A 100 -11.52 16.97 -18.63
C TYR A 100 -10.90 18.32 -19.05
N ASN A 101 -9.66 18.27 -19.47
CA ASN A 101 -8.97 19.30 -20.22
C ASN A 101 -8.48 18.69 -21.52
N SER A 102 -9.06 19.11 -22.67
CA SER A 102 -8.69 18.62 -24.00
C SER A 102 -8.65 17.07 -24.12
N GLY A 103 -9.62 16.39 -23.53
CA GLY A 103 -9.73 14.92 -23.52
C GLY A 103 -8.98 14.22 -22.38
N LEU A 104 -8.20 14.95 -21.58
CA LEU A 104 -7.42 14.39 -20.48
C LEU A 104 -8.10 14.67 -19.12
N MET A 105 -8.15 13.67 -18.24
CA MET A 105 -8.65 13.84 -16.86
C MET A 105 -7.78 14.84 -16.13
N ASN A 106 -8.41 15.87 -15.52
CA ASN A 106 -7.69 16.92 -14.80
C ASN A 106 -8.43 17.32 -13.52
N GLY A 107 -7.70 17.65 -12.46
CA GLY A 107 -8.28 18.01 -11.17
C GLY A 107 -8.88 16.82 -10.43
N ARG A 108 -9.80 17.12 -9.50
CA ARG A 108 -10.43 16.13 -8.63
C ARG A 108 -11.50 15.33 -9.35
N TRP A 109 -11.39 14.00 -9.26
CA TRP A 109 -12.38 13.03 -9.71
C TRP A 109 -12.97 12.31 -8.52
N SER A 110 -14.31 12.20 -8.49
CA SER A 110 -15.05 11.55 -7.43
C SER A 110 -15.95 10.47 -8.02
N TYR A 111 -15.98 9.32 -7.37
CA TYR A 111 -16.76 8.13 -7.74
C TYR A 111 -17.65 7.75 -6.56
N TRP A 112 -18.84 7.21 -6.84
CA TRP A 112 -19.81 6.78 -5.84
C TRP A 112 -20.25 5.35 -6.09
N TYR A 113 -20.63 4.66 -5.04
CA TYR A 113 -21.38 3.43 -5.09
C TYR A 113 -22.85 3.71 -5.45
N GLU A 114 -23.61 2.67 -5.83
CA GLU A 114 -25.05 2.79 -6.12
C GLU A 114 -25.84 3.25 -4.89
N ASN A 115 -25.43 2.88 -3.67
CA ASN A 115 -26.04 3.35 -2.43
C ASN A 115 -25.78 4.85 -2.13
N GLY A 116 -25.19 5.61 -3.04
CA GLY A 116 -24.92 7.05 -2.94
C GLY A 116 -23.71 7.43 -2.09
N LYS A 117 -23.03 6.48 -1.42
CA LYS A 117 -21.81 6.76 -0.66
C LYS A 117 -20.60 6.88 -1.56
N LYS A 118 -19.63 7.71 -1.16
CA LYS A 118 -18.37 7.84 -1.90
C LYS A 118 -17.63 6.50 -1.95
N LYS A 119 -17.08 6.19 -3.15
CA LYS A 119 -16.24 5.03 -3.42
C LYS A 119 -14.76 5.40 -3.51
N GLU A 120 -14.45 6.44 -4.30
CA GLU A 120 -13.09 6.92 -4.50
C GLU A 120 -13.10 8.42 -4.79
N GLU A 121 -12.09 9.11 -4.30
CA GLU A 121 -11.77 10.47 -4.71
C GLU A 121 -10.27 10.52 -5.00
N VAL A 122 -9.89 11.02 -6.17
CA VAL A 122 -8.50 11.06 -6.62
C VAL A 122 -8.27 12.27 -7.51
N THR A 123 -7.07 12.85 -7.43
CA THR A 123 -6.67 13.99 -8.26
C THR A 123 -5.83 13.51 -9.43
N TYR A 124 -6.13 14.05 -10.62
CA TYR A 124 -5.40 13.79 -11.84
C TYR A 124 -4.77 15.06 -12.39
N GLN A 125 -3.64 14.91 -13.07
CA GLN A 125 -3.05 15.87 -13.98
C GLN A 125 -2.79 15.12 -15.30
N ASP A 126 -3.52 15.52 -16.35
CA ASP A 126 -3.39 14.97 -17.71
C ASP A 126 -3.42 13.43 -17.76
N ASN A 127 -4.47 12.83 -17.19
CA ASN A 127 -4.70 11.38 -17.01
C ASN A 127 -3.78 10.68 -16.00
N ILE A 128 -2.78 11.38 -15.45
CA ILE A 128 -1.84 10.82 -14.48
C ILE A 128 -2.33 11.16 -13.07
N LYS A 129 -2.38 10.17 -12.17
CA LYS A 129 -2.72 10.44 -10.76
C LYS A 129 -1.65 11.32 -10.14
N ASP A 130 -2.05 12.51 -9.68
CA ASP A 130 -1.17 13.47 -9.02
C ASP A 130 -1.97 14.24 -7.95
N GLY A 131 -1.68 13.97 -6.68
CA GLY A 131 -2.41 14.51 -5.54
C GLY A 131 -3.04 13.45 -4.65
N ILE A 132 -3.97 13.87 -3.79
CA ILE A 132 -4.60 13.01 -2.78
C ILE A 132 -5.50 11.97 -3.45
N SER A 133 -5.45 10.75 -2.91
CA SER A 133 -6.36 9.65 -3.21
C SER A 133 -6.95 9.11 -1.91
N THR A 134 -8.28 8.93 -1.89
CA THR A 134 -9.01 8.34 -0.77
C THR A 134 -10.02 7.34 -1.31
N LYS A 135 -10.08 6.16 -0.71
CA LYS A 135 -11.07 5.11 -1.01
C LYS A 135 -11.89 4.78 0.22
N TRP A 136 -13.17 4.60 0.02
CA TRP A 136 -14.15 4.21 1.03
C TRP A 136 -14.74 2.85 0.67
N ASP A 137 -15.30 2.15 1.64
CA ASP A 137 -16.18 1.01 1.41
C ASP A 137 -17.64 1.46 1.24
N GLU A 138 -18.51 0.50 0.95
CA GLU A 138 -19.95 0.73 0.78
C GLU A 138 -20.67 1.21 2.05
N SER A 139 -20.03 1.05 3.23
CA SER A 139 -20.50 1.62 4.49
C SER A 139 -20.10 3.10 4.65
N GLY A 140 -19.23 3.63 3.76
CA GLY A 140 -18.72 5.00 3.79
C GLY A 140 -17.51 5.18 4.70
N ILE A 141 -16.90 4.09 5.16
CA ILE A 141 -15.70 4.10 6.00
C ILE A 141 -14.47 4.18 5.10
N ILE A 142 -13.53 5.08 5.43
CA ILE A 142 -12.25 5.19 4.72
C ILE A 142 -11.48 3.87 4.88
N ARG A 143 -11.05 3.30 3.76
CA ARG A 143 -10.24 2.09 3.72
C ARG A 143 -8.80 2.35 3.29
N ILE A 144 -8.58 3.32 2.41
CA ILE A 144 -7.24 3.67 1.93
C ILE A 144 -7.16 5.18 1.76
N LYS A 145 -6.04 5.78 2.19
CA LYS A 145 -5.73 7.19 1.95
C LYS A 145 -4.24 7.39 1.74
N GLY A 146 -3.88 8.18 0.74
CA GLY A 146 -2.50 8.52 0.44
C GLY A 146 -2.40 9.60 -0.64
N LYS A 147 -1.22 9.79 -1.17
CA LYS A 147 -0.93 10.76 -2.22
C LYS A 147 -0.19 10.08 -3.37
N PHE A 148 -0.55 10.45 -4.59
CA PHE A 148 0.23 10.17 -5.78
C PHE A 148 1.06 11.39 -6.19
N LYS A 149 2.21 11.14 -6.80
CA LYS A 149 3.05 12.12 -7.48
C LYS A 149 3.49 11.51 -8.80
N LYS A 150 3.11 12.14 -9.91
CA LYS A 150 3.42 11.64 -11.27
C LYS A 150 3.05 10.16 -11.47
N GLY A 151 1.89 9.74 -10.98
CA GLY A 151 1.36 8.37 -11.11
C GLY A 151 1.89 7.36 -10.08
N GLN A 152 2.91 7.69 -9.32
CA GLN A 152 3.51 6.82 -8.31
C GLN A 152 3.02 7.19 -6.91
N LYS A 153 2.94 6.21 -6.00
CA LYS A 153 2.65 6.48 -4.58
C LYS A 153 3.79 7.29 -3.97
N ASP A 154 3.45 8.34 -3.21
CA ASP A 154 4.41 9.25 -2.58
C ASP A 154 3.94 9.65 -1.19
N GLY A 155 4.88 9.73 -0.21
CA GLY A 155 4.55 10.01 1.18
C GLY A 155 3.79 8.90 1.90
N LEU A 156 3.07 9.26 2.95
CA LEU A 156 2.33 8.32 3.80
C LEU A 156 1.07 7.79 3.12
N TRP A 157 0.94 6.47 3.08
CA TRP A 157 -0.25 5.72 2.72
C TRP A 157 -0.76 4.95 3.93
N SER A 158 -2.03 5.14 4.26
CA SER A 158 -2.71 4.42 5.34
C SER A 158 -3.80 3.53 4.78
N ALA A 159 -3.90 2.31 5.30
CA ALA A 159 -5.01 1.40 5.02
C ALA A 159 -5.64 0.94 6.35
N TRP A 160 -6.98 0.89 6.37
CA TRP A 160 -7.79 0.45 7.51
C TRP A 160 -8.55 -0.81 7.13
N TYR A 161 -8.36 -1.89 7.88
CA TYR A 161 -8.95 -3.19 7.65
C TYR A 161 -10.28 -3.33 8.39
N ARG A 162 -11.13 -4.31 7.98
CA ARG A 162 -12.44 -4.51 8.59
C ARG A 162 -12.37 -4.97 10.04
N ASN A 163 -11.31 -5.66 10.41
CA ASN A 163 -11.03 -6.11 11.78
C ASN A 163 -10.43 -5.01 12.68
N GLY A 164 -10.41 -3.75 12.28
CA GLY A 164 -9.84 -2.65 13.07
C GLY A 164 -8.34 -2.43 12.90
N ALA A 165 -7.61 -3.38 12.37
CA ALA A 165 -6.18 -3.23 12.10
C ALA A 165 -5.90 -2.11 11.10
N LYS A 166 -4.69 -1.55 11.16
CA LYS A 166 -4.25 -0.45 10.29
C LYS A 166 -2.83 -0.69 9.78
N SER A 167 -2.55 -0.36 8.54
CA SER A 167 -1.18 -0.24 8.05
C SER A 167 -0.85 1.18 7.63
N ASN A 168 0.40 1.59 7.90
CA ASN A 168 0.99 2.83 7.43
C ASN A 168 2.25 2.48 6.61
N ILE A 169 2.28 2.92 5.35
CA ILE A 169 3.41 2.68 4.46
C ILE A 169 3.87 4.03 3.92
N VAL A 170 5.16 4.32 4.05
CA VAL A 170 5.77 5.53 3.49
C VAL A 170 6.43 5.18 2.17
N TYR A 171 6.07 5.90 1.12
CA TYR A 171 6.63 5.76 -0.22
C TYR A 171 7.48 6.98 -0.59
N LEU A 172 8.49 6.78 -1.40
CA LEU A 172 9.19 7.81 -2.16
C LEU A 172 9.23 7.36 -3.61
N GLU A 173 8.53 8.08 -4.48
CA GLU A 173 8.49 7.79 -5.93
C GLU A 173 8.17 6.31 -6.24
N GLY A 174 7.17 5.76 -5.55
CA GLY A 174 6.73 4.37 -5.70
C GLY A 174 7.53 3.34 -4.89
N VAL A 175 8.69 3.70 -4.36
CA VAL A 175 9.54 2.82 -3.54
C VAL A 175 9.10 2.90 -2.07
N ILE A 176 8.95 1.76 -1.41
CA ILE A 176 8.61 1.71 0.02
C ILE A 176 9.85 2.06 0.85
N LEU A 177 9.73 3.10 1.70
CA LEU A 177 10.76 3.49 2.66
C LEU A 177 10.54 2.89 4.04
N SER A 178 9.29 2.75 4.47
CA SER A 178 8.94 2.14 5.75
C SER A 178 7.52 1.60 5.74
N GLN A 179 7.27 0.60 6.56
CA GLN A 179 5.95 0.02 6.78
C GLN A 179 5.75 -0.22 8.27
N LYS A 180 4.55 0.09 8.77
CA LYS A 180 4.10 -0.21 10.12
C LYS A 180 2.72 -0.82 10.05
N LEU A 181 2.53 -1.86 10.84
CA LEU A 181 1.23 -2.52 11.04
C LEU A 181 0.77 -2.25 12.48
N TYR A 182 -0.52 -2.04 12.66
CA TYR A 182 -1.16 -1.86 13.97
C TYR A 182 -2.29 -2.86 14.10
N ASN A 183 -2.41 -3.49 15.27
CA ASN A 183 -3.51 -4.39 15.58
C ASN A 183 -4.83 -3.62 15.83
N GLU A 184 -5.90 -4.34 16.20
CA GLU A 184 -7.20 -3.74 16.50
C GLU A 184 -7.17 -2.79 17.70
N ALA A 185 -6.26 -3.00 18.65
CA ALA A 185 -6.04 -2.13 19.81
C ALA A 185 -5.23 -0.87 19.48
N GLY A 186 -4.72 -0.74 18.24
CA GLY A 186 -3.88 0.37 17.80
C GLY A 186 -2.41 0.24 18.20
N GLU A 187 -1.99 -0.92 18.69
CA GLU A 187 -0.60 -1.20 19.05
C GLU A 187 0.21 -1.57 17.80
N GLU A 188 1.44 -1.07 17.69
CA GLU A 188 2.33 -1.41 16.58
C GLU A 188 2.74 -2.89 16.66
N VAL A 189 2.49 -3.62 15.56
CA VAL A 189 2.88 -5.03 15.42
C VAL A 189 4.28 -5.07 14.81
N PRO A 190 5.27 -5.61 15.52
CA PRO A 190 6.63 -5.71 15.00
C PRO A 190 6.68 -6.62 13.78
N MET A 191 7.41 -6.18 12.76
CA MET A 191 7.64 -6.95 11.54
C MET A 191 9.14 -7.08 11.27
N VAL A 192 9.54 -8.22 10.71
CA VAL A 192 10.90 -8.45 10.21
C VAL A 192 10.85 -9.09 8.83
N GLN A 193 11.95 -8.93 8.09
CA GLN A 193 12.13 -9.48 6.75
C GLN A 193 13.31 -10.45 6.76
N ILE A 194 13.09 -11.66 6.27
CA ILE A 194 14.15 -12.60 5.92
C ILE A 194 14.44 -12.43 4.43
N SER A 195 15.63 -11.94 4.10
CA SER A 195 16.11 -11.83 2.72
C SER A 195 16.96 -13.03 2.36
N ASN A 196 16.72 -13.62 1.20
CA ASN A 196 17.50 -14.73 0.65
C ASN A 196 17.52 -14.64 -0.89
N LYS A 197 18.28 -15.51 -1.56
CA LYS A 197 18.44 -15.49 -3.03
C LYS A 197 17.16 -15.72 -3.84
N TYR A 198 16.10 -16.25 -3.23
CA TYR A 198 14.81 -16.47 -3.91
C TYR A 198 13.86 -15.29 -3.75
N GLY A 199 14.00 -14.50 -2.66
CA GLY A 199 13.17 -13.33 -2.40
C GLY A 199 13.06 -12.99 -0.91
N ASN A 200 12.10 -12.13 -0.58
CA ASN A 200 11.90 -11.64 0.77
C ASN A 200 10.69 -12.30 1.43
N ILE A 201 10.88 -12.85 2.62
CA ILE A 201 9.81 -13.41 3.46
C ILE A 201 9.56 -12.40 4.58
N ILE A 202 8.34 -11.86 4.66
CA ILE A 202 7.95 -10.89 5.69
C ILE A 202 7.20 -11.61 6.81
N LEU A 203 7.67 -11.40 8.02
CA LEU A 203 7.12 -11.97 9.25
C LEU A 203 6.44 -10.90 10.09
N GLU A 204 5.26 -11.20 10.59
CA GLU A 204 4.58 -10.50 11.68
C GLU A 204 4.93 -11.20 12.99
N LEU A 205 5.30 -10.45 14.04
CA LEU A 205 5.66 -11.02 15.34
C LEU A 205 4.55 -10.81 16.38
N TYR A 206 4.45 -11.70 17.36
CA TYR A 206 3.39 -11.76 18.35
C TYR A 206 3.88 -11.46 19.78
N PRO A 207 4.26 -10.21 20.13
CA PRO A 207 4.77 -9.87 21.44
C PRO A 207 3.75 -10.07 22.59
N GLN A 208 2.44 -10.16 22.26
CA GLN A 208 1.38 -10.35 23.24
C GLN A 208 1.34 -11.77 23.82
N VAL A 209 1.78 -12.77 23.02
CA VAL A 209 1.72 -14.19 23.42
C VAL A 209 3.10 -14.79 23.67
N ALA A 210 4.17 -14.16 23.17
CA ALA A 210 5.55 -14.61 23.33
C ALA A 210 6.52 -13.44 23.50
N PRO A 211 6.40 -12.61 24.56
CA PRO A 211 7.18 -11.39 24.74
C PRO A 211 8.69 -11.62 24.84
N ALA A 212 9.15 -12.65 25.52
CA ALA A 212 10.59 -12.95 25.64
C ALA A 212 11.17 -13.38 24.29
N HIS A 213 10.47 -14.28 23.56
CA HIS A 213 10.89 -14.72 22.23
C HIS A 213 10.97 -13.57 21.23
N VAL A 214 9.92 -12.76 21.15
CA VAL A 214 9.90 -11.59 20.24
C VAL A 214 10.99 -10.58 20.63
N SER A 215 11.19 -10.32 21.93
CA SER A 215 12.22 -9.38 22.40
C SER A 215 13.63 -9.87 22.04
N SER A 216 13.92 -11.15 22.24
CA SER A 216 15.20 -11.76 21.89
C SER A 216 15.44 -11.75 20.38
N PHE A 217 14.41 -12.15 19.61
CA PHE A 217 14.49 -12.18 18.14
C PHE A 217 14.77 -10.80 17.55
N ILE A 218 14.05 -9.75 18.01
CA ILE A 218 14.25 -8.36 17.59
C ILE A 218 15.66 -7.87 17.95
N GLU A 219 16.19 -8.22 19.12
CA GLU A 219 17.53 -7.82 19.53
C GLU A 219 18.61 -8.48 18.67
N HIS A 220 18.46 -9.76 18.35
CA HIS A 220 19.31 -10.44 17.38
C HIS A 220 19.28 -9.80 15.99
N VAL A 221 18.08 -9.38 15.52
CA VAL A 221 17.93 -8.66 14.24
C VAL A 221 18.68 -7.32 14.28
N LYS A 222 18.56 -6.52 15.35
CA LYS A 222 19.28 -5.26 15.51
C LYS A 222 20.80 -5.45 15.47
N ASN A 223 21.28 -6.53 16.08
CA ASN A 223 22.68 -6.85 16.18
C ASN A 223 23.23 -7.60 14.95
N GLN A 224 22.43 -7.74 13.88
CA GLN A 224 22.78 -8.48 12.65
C GLN A 224 23.25 -9.93 12.94
N TYR A 225 22.78 -10.53 14.03
CA TYR A 225 23.17 -11.87 14.45
C TYR A 225 22.89 -12.92 13.38
N TYR A 226 21.74 -12.81 12.68
CA TYR A 226 21.31 -13.75 11.66
C TYR A 226 21.99 -13.61 10.31
N LYS A 227 22.74 -12.52 10.08
CA LYS A 227 23.40 -12.28 8.79
C LYS A 227 24.38 -13.40 8.44
N GLY A 228 24.17 -14.03 7.28
CA GLY A 228 24.99 -15.16 6.79
C GLY A 228 24.66 -16.52 7.42
N THR A 229 23.68 -16.60 8.35
CA THR A 229 23.12 -17.89 8.75
C THR A 229 22.30 -18.49 7.59
N THR A 230 21.91 -19.76 7.68
CA THR A 230 21.19 -20.42 6.60
C THR A 230 19.90 -21.08 7.06
N PHE A 231 19.00 -21.38 6.12
CA PHE A 231 18.04 -22.45 6.33
C PHE A 231 18.79 -23.77 6.24
N HIS A 232 19.18 -24.34 7.37
CA HIS A 232 20.03 -25.50 7.49
C HIS A 232 19.27 -26.83 7.59
N ARG A 233 17.93 -26.77 7.67
CA ARG A 233 17.05 -27.96 7.70
C ARG A 233 15.74 -27.65 7.01
N VAL A 234 15.38 -28.46 6.00
CA VAL A 234 14.14 -28.29 5.22
C VAL A 234 13.44 -29.65 5.06
N ILE A 235 12.18 -29.75 5.50
CA ILE A 235 11.39 -30.99 5.46
C ILE A 235 10.04 -30.69 4.79
N PRO A 236 9.83 -31.14 3.53
CA PRO A 236 8.54 -31.02 2.86
C PRO A 236 7.38 -31.57 3.68
N GLY A 237 6.27 -30.81 3.70
CA GLY A 237 5.09 -31.16 4.48
C GLY A 237 5.25 -30.90 5.97
N PHE A 238 6.37 -30.32 6.42
CA PHE A 238 6.63 -30.03 7.82
C PHE A 238 7.13 -28.61 8.04
N VAL A 239 8.46 -28.35 7.97
CA VAL A 239 9.04 -27.02 8.30
C VAL A 239 10.27 -26.70 7.45
N ILE A 240 10.62 -25.39 7.41
CA ILE A 240 12.00 -24.93 7.16
C ILE A 240 12.55 -24.31 8.45
N GLN A 241 13.78 -24.64 8.82
CA GLN A 241 14.44 -24.22 10.05
C GLN A 241 15.74 -23.48 9.76
N GLY A 242 15.95 -22.34 10.46
CA GLY A 242 17.12 -21.48 10.34
C GLY A 242 17.53 -20.84 11.66
N GLY A 243 18.44 -19.85 11.59
CA GLY A 243 18.83 -19.04 12.75
C GLY A 243 19.93 -19.64 13.61
N ASP A 244 20.59 -20.71 13.17
CA ASP A 244 21.77 -21.28 13.84
C ASP A 244 23.04 -20.51 13.44
N PRO A 245 23.81 -19.93 14.39
CA PRO A 245 25.06 -19.25 14.10
C PRO A 245 26.13 -20.17 13.51
N ASN A 246 26.12 -21.48 13.83
CA ASN A 246 27.05 -22.46 13.26
C ASN A 246 26.85 -22.64 11.76
N SER A 247 25.63 -22.34 11.26
CA SER A 247 25.32 -22.44 9.84
C SER A 247 25.98 -21.37 8.96
N LYS A 248 26.73 -20.42 9.56
CA LYS A 248 27.58 -19.47 8.84
C LYS A 248 28.82 -20.17 8.26
N SER A 249 29.24 -21.27 8.86
CA SER A 249 30.33 -22.12 8.37
C SER A 249 29.85 -23.02 7.23
N ASP A 250 30.74 -23.38 6.31
CA ASP A 250 30.50 -24.44 5.31
C ASP A 250 30.58 -25.85 5.90
N ASP A 251 31.20 -26.00 7.10
CA ASP A 251 31.17 -27.27 7.84
C ASP A 251 29.78 -27.53 8.41
N ARG A 252 29.07 -28.44 7.75
CA ARG A 252 27.68 -28.80 8.09
C ARG A 252 27.57 -29.69 9.32
N SER A 253 28.68 -30.22 9.86
CA SER A 253 28.65 -31.16 11.00
C SER A 253 28.00 -30.57 12.25
N MET A 254 28.17 -29.25 12.45
CA MET A 254 27.67 -28.49 13.60
C MET A 254 26.36 -27.75 13.35
N HIS A 255 25.80 -27.83 12.13
CA HIS A 255 24.54 -27.16 11.83
C HIS A 255 23.40 -27.74 12.67
N GLY A 256 22.57 -26.85 13.25
CA GLY A 256 21.46 -27.18 14.13
C GLY A 256 21.82 -27.25 15.63
N MET A 257 23.09 -27.06 15.98
CA MET A 257 23.57 -27.23 17.37
C MET A 257 23.84 -25.92 18.12
N GLY A 258 23.85 -24.77 17.44
CA GLY A 258 24.21 -23.48 18.02
C GLY A 258 23.02 -22.60 18.35
N GLY A 259 23.33 -21.45 18.96
CA GLY A 259 22.37 -20.39 19.24
C GLY A 259 22.05 -20.21 20.71
N HIS A 260 21.81 -18.95 21.06
CA HIS A 260 21.49 -18.52 22.42
C HIS A 260 20.47 -17.37 22.37
N ALA A 261 19.85 -17.02 23.51
CA ALA A 261 18.99 -15.84 23.58
C ALA A 261 19.85 -14.55 23.52
N ALA A 262 19.28 -13.46 22.99
CA ALA A 262 19.97 -12.19 22.79
C ALA A 262 20.26 -11.43 24.11
N LYS A 263 19.59 -11.79 25.18
CA LYS A 263 19.78 -11.29 26.53
C LYS A 263 19.35 -12.33 27.56
N TYR A 264 19.70 -12.12 28.83
CA TYR A 264 19.30 -13.00 29.90
C TYR A 264 17.81 -12.90 30.23
N PHE A 265 17.13 -14.03 30.24
CA PHE A 265 15.71 -14.18 30.58
C PHE A 265 15.46 -15.12 31.77
N GLY A 266 16.47 -15.26 32.62
CA GLY A 266 16.39 -16.12 33.81
C GLY A 266 16.72 -17.59 33.53
N VAL A 267 17.22 -17.96 32.36
CA VAL A 267 17.62 -19.33 31.99
C VAL A 267 19.06 -19.31 31.48
N GLY A 268 19.92 -20.17 32.05
CA GLY A 268 21.34 -20.20 31.82
C GLY A 268 22.13 -19.47 32.93
N ASN A 269 23.45 -19.27 32.72
CA ASN A 269 24.30 -18.49 33.60
C ASN A 269 24.26 -17.00 33.17
N GLU A 270 23.84 -16.10 34.08
CA GLU A 270 23.73 -14.65 33.79
C GLU A 270 25.05 -14.04 33.30
N ASP A 271 26.18 -14.51 33.80
CA ASP A 271 27.49 -14.04 33.43
C ASP A 271 28.07 -14.66 32.16
N ASP A 272 27.39 -15.64 31.56
CA ASP A 272 27.81 -16.31 30.33
C ASP A 272 26.70 -16.21 29.25
N SER A 273 26.83 -15.23 28.36
CA SER A 273 25.85 -14.98 27.31
C SER A 273 25.67 -16.14 26.32
N THR A 274 26.64 -17.04 26.23
CA THR A 274 26.54 -18.22 25.33
C THR A 274 25.61 -19.31 25.88
N SER A 275 25.32 -19.26 27.16
CA SER A 275 24.43 -20.18 27.89
C SER A 275 22.98 -19.67 28.00
N TRP A 276 22.69 -18.43 27.58
CA TRP A 276 21.37 -17.83 27.73
C TRP A 276 20.34 -18.53 26.85
N MET A 277 19.21 -18.91 27.44
CA MET A 277 18.10 -19.56 26.76
C MET A 277 16.79 -18.82 27.04
N LEU A 278 15.78 -19.12 26.25
CA LEU A 278 14.43 -18.59 26.40
C LEU A 278 13.57 -19.53 27.24
N PRO A 279 12.87 -19.01 28.25
CA PRO A 279 11.81 -19.79 28.92
C PRO A 279 10.68 -20.10 27.91
N ALA A 280 10.02 -21.24 28.04
CA ALA A 280 8.90 -21.59 27.20
C ALA A 280 7.74 -20.59 27.38
N GLU A 281 7.18 -20.12 26.25
CA GLU A 281 5.98 -19.27 26.20
C GLU A 281 4.90 -19.96 25.35
N PHE A 282 4.53 -21.20 25.75
CA PHE A 282 3.49 -21.95 25.05
C PHE A 282 2.17 -21.20 25.09
N ASN A 283 1.48 -21.15 23.97
CA ASN A 283 0.26 -20.38 23.79
C ASN A 283 -0.73 -21.11 22.87
N ASP A 284 -1.95 -20.58 22.75
CA ASP A 284 -3.05 -21.21 22.01
C ASP A 284 -2.96 -21.02 20.47
N SER A 285 -1.88 -20.41 19.97
CA SER A 285 -1.66 -20.30 18.52
C SER A 285 -1.31 -21.66 17.93
N LEU A 286 -2.12 -22.14 16.99
CA LEU A 286 -1.91 -23.43 16.35
C LEU A 286 -0.81 -23.37 15.31
N HIS A 287 -0.03 -24.43 15.15
CA HIS A 287 1.04 -24.56 14.15
C HIS A 287 0.46 -24.84 12.76
N THR A 288 -0.27 -23.88 12.22
CA THR A 288 -0.77 -23.93 10.84
C THR A 288 0.29 -23.44 9.85
N ARG A 289 0.06 -23.69 8.55
CA ARG A 289 0.96 -23.21 7.49
C ARG A 289 1.27 -21.72 7.62
N GLY A 290 2.56 -21.38 7.55
CA GLY A 290 3.10 -20.01 7.65
C GLY A 290 3.45 -19.57 9.07
N ILE A 291 3.13 -20.34 10.10
CA ILE A 291 3.48 -20.00 11.48
C ILE A 291 5.00 -20.03 11.68
N LEU A 292 5.49 -19.03 12.42
CA LEU A 292 6.85 -18.90 12.92
C LEU A 292 6.91 -19.36 14.37
N SER A 293 7.75 -20.34 14.67
CA SER A 293 7.88 -20.92 16.00
C SER A 293 9.35 -21.14 16.38
N MET A 294 9.65 -21.20 17.69
CA MET A 294 10.99 -21.33 18.21
C MET A 294 11.43 -22.79 18.22
N ALA A 295 12.57 -23.07 17.60
CA ALA A 295 13.23 -24.37 17.73
C ALA A 295 13.89 -24.51 19.11
N ARG A 296 13.90 -25.75 19.66
CA ARG A 296 14.45 -26.07 20.97
C ARG A 296 14.98 -27.48 21.04
N ALA A 297 15.80 -27.78 22.05
CA ALA A 297 16.18 -29.13 22.41
C ALA A 297 15.03 -29.84 23.22
N GLN A 298 15.35 -30.88 23.98
CA GLN A 298 14.37 -31.62 24.76
C GLN A 298 13.74 -30.79 25.90
N ASP A 299 14.57 -29.97 26.57
CA ASP A 299 14.08 -29.05 27.62
C ASP A 299 13.20 -27.97 26.98
N PRO A 300 11.97 -27.77 27.46
CA PRO A 300 11.10 -26.68 27.03
C PRO A 300 11.75 -25.29 27.09
N ASN A 301 12.61 -25.05 28.07
CA ASN A 301 13.32 -23.79 28.28
C ASN A 301 14.68 -23.70 27.54
N SER A 302 14.86 -24.41 26.44
CA SER A 302 16.10 -24.44 25.66
C SER A 302 16.01 -23.69 24.32
N GLY A 303 15.03 -22.83 24.16
CA GLY A 303 14.94 -21.94 23.00
C GLY A 303 16.13 -20.96 22.98
N GLY A 304 16.78 -20.79 21.84
CA GLY A 304 17.90 -19.86 21.68
C GLY A 304 17.64 -18.85 20.59
N SER A 305 18.31 -19.04 19.44
CA SER A 305 18.14 -18.20 18.24
C SER A 305 17.50 -18.93 17.06
N GLN A 306 17.42 -20.28 17.11
CA GLN A 306 16.89 -21.06 16.00
C GLN A 306 15.36 -21.01 15.95
N PHE A 307 14.83 -20.84 14.76
CA PHE A 307 13.39 -20.77 14.50
C PHE A 307 13.01 -21.66 13.32
N PHE A 308 11.73 -21.97 13.20
CA PHE A 308 11.19 -22.66 12.04
C PHE A 308 9.91 -22.02 11.53
N ILE A 309 9.63 -22.20 10.25
CA ILE A 309 8.41 -21.80 9.57
C ILE A 309 7.68 -23.06 9.12
N CYS A 310 6.42 -23.22 9.52
CA CYS A 310 5.57 -24.33 9.11
C CYS A 310 5.19 -24.22 7.64
N VAL A 311 5.39 -25.28 6.85
CA VAL A 311 5.00 -25.32 5.44
C VAL A 311 3.66 -26.04 5.22
N ALA A 312 3.15 -26.67 6.26
CA ALA A 312 1.84 -27.31 6.35
C ALA A 312 1.30 -27.15 7.78
N ASP A 313 0.09 -27.62 8.03
CA ASP A 313 -0.47 -27.71 9.39
C ASP A 313 0.20 -28.88 10.13
N VAL A 314 0.73 -28.61 11.31
CA VAL A 314 1.52 -29.54 12.13
C VAL A 314 1.03 -29.58 13.58
N PRO A 315 -0.20 -30.07 13.82
CA PRO A 315 -0.86 -29.98 15.13
C PRO A 315 -0.12 -30.71 16.24
N GLN A 316 0.77 -31.67 15.93
CA GLN A 316 1.62 -32.34 16.91
C GLN A 316 2.61 -31.41 17.62
N LEU A 317 2.81 -30.17 17.13
CA LEU A 317 3.66 -29.17 17.78
C LEU A 317 2.86 -28.21 18.68
N ASP A 318 1.53 -28.23 18.61
CA ASP A 318 0.66 -27.35 19.38
C ASP A 318 0.89 -27.51 20.88
N HIS A 319 0.97 -26.39 21.60
CA HIS A 319 1.26 -26.33 23.04
C HIS A 319 2.60 -26.96 23.49
N GLN A 320 3.45 -27.36 22.53
CA GLN A 320 4.77 -27.94 22.81
C GLN A 320 5.93 -27.05 22.32
N TYR A 321 5.65 -26.13 21.39
CA TYR A 321 6.59 -25.15 20.88
C TYR A 321 6.01 -23.75 20.98
N THR A 322 6.87 -22.75 21.16
CA THR A 322 6.43 -21.35 21.29
C THR A 322 6.21 -20.73 19.91
N VAL A 323 4.95 -20.51 19.57
CA VAL A 323 4.59 -19.67 18.42
C VAL A 323 4.83 -18.21 18.77
N PHE A 324 5.61 -17.49 17.96
CA PHE A 324 5.91 -16.07 18.18
C PHE A 324 5.73 -15.17 16.96
N GLY A 325 5.15 -15.70 15.87
CA GLY A 325 4.84 -14.92 14.66
C GLY A 325 4.27 -15.76 13.52
N LYS A 326 4.14 -15.11 12.36
CA LYS A 326 3.73 -15.79 11.11
C LYS A 326 4.28 -15.06 9.88
N VAL A 327 4.35 -15.77 8.76
CA VAL A 327 4.59 -15.22 7.43
C VAL A 327 3.34 -14.48 6.96
N VAL A 328 3.51 -13.21 6.57
CA VAL A 328 2.45 -12.36 5.99
C VAL A 328 2.65 -12.11 4.50
N GLN A 329 3.88 -12.35 4.00
CA GLN A 329 4.22 -12.26 2.58
C GLN A 329 5.43 -13.14 2.28
N GLY A 330 5.49 -13.77 1.09
CA GLY A 330 6.64 -14.53 0.63
C GLY A 330 6.57 -16.03 0.94
N MET A 331 5.36 -16.60 1.20
CA MET A 331 5.18 -18.04 1.38
C MET A 331 5.59 -18.85 0.14
N GLU A 332 5.51 -18.26 -1.06
CA GLU A 332 5.99 -18.86 -2.31
C GLU A 332 7.51 -19.13 -2.31
N TYR A 333 8.28 -18.28 -1.59
CA TYR A 333 9.73 -18.50 -1.43
C TYR A 333 10.01 -19.59 -0.38
N VAL A 334 9.19 -19.68 0.68
CA VAL A 334 9.24 -20.78 1.65
C VAL A 334 8.98 -22.11 0.95
N ASP A 335 7.97 -22.15 0.05
CA ASP A 335 7.66 -23.35 -0.76
C ASP A 335 8.81 -23.72 -1.71
N THR A 336 9.44 -22.74 -2.29
CA THR A 336 10.62 -22.98 -3.14
C THR A 336 11.75 -23.60 -2.32
N ILE A 337 12.04 -23.04 -1.14
CA ILE A 337 13.15 -23.47 -0.27
C ILE A 337 12.92 -24.88 0.26
N VAL A 338 11.70 -25.21 0.71
CA VAL A 338 11.41 -26.53 1.33
C VAL A 338 11.53 -27.68 0.34
N ASN A 339 11.35 -27.41 -0.97
CA ASN A 339 11.40 -28.40 -2.03
C ASN A 339 12.80 -28.55 -2.66
N LEU A 340 13.82 -27.86 -2.16
CA LEU A 340 15.18 -28.01 -2.67
C LEU A 340 15.75 -29.41 -2.40
N PRO A 341 16.64 -29.91 -3.26
CA PRO A 341 17.42 -31.09 -2.98
C PRO A 341 18.21 -30.94 -1.67
N ARG A 342 18.19 -31.94 -0.81
CA ARG A 342 18.79 -31.94 0.52
C ARG A 342 19.55 -33.24 0.80
N ASP A 343 20.45 -33.16 1.74
CA ASP A 343 21.20 -34.32 2.23
C ASP A 343 20.37 -35.19 3.21
N ASN A 344 20.97 -36.23 3.72
CA ASN A 344 20.35 -37.17 4.68
C ASN A 344 20.08 -36.57 6.09
N ARG A 345 20.52 -35.34 6.34
CA ARG A 345 20.23 -34.55 7.55
C ARG A 345 19.22 -33.42 7.27
N ASP A 346 18.54 -33.48 6.15
CA ASP A 346 17.59 -32.47 5.67
C ASP A 346 18.21 -31.09 5.39
N ASN A 347 19.55 -30.99 5.27
CA ASN A 347 20.22 -29.73 4.96
C ASN A 347 20.21 -29.52 3.43
N PRO A 348 19.72 -28.37 2.90
CA PRO A 348 19.72 -28.11 1.47
C PRO A 348 21.12 -28.28 0.86
N ASN A 349 21.22 -29.02 -0.27
CA ASN A 349 22.51 -29.17 -0.98
C ASN A 349 23.05 -27.82 -1.42
N ASP A 350 22.17 -26.94 -1.85
CA ASP A 350 22.46 -25.56 -2.21
C ASP A 350 22.31 -24.65 -0.98
N ARG A 351 23.38 -23.97 -0.60
CA ARG A 351 23.41 -23.09 0.59
C ARG A 351 22.42 -21.94 0.45
N ILE A 352 21.50 -21.82 1.38
CA ILE A 352 20.46 -20.77 1.43
C ILE A 352 20.78 -19.80 2.56
N GLU A 353 21.65 -18.85 2.27
CA GLU A 353 21.95 -17.76 3.21
C GLU A 353 20.74 -16.88 3.44
N ILE A 354 20.59 -16.43 4.69
CA ILE A 354 19.58 -15.48 5.10
C ILE A 354 20.22 -14.26 5.77
N ASP A 355 19.57 -13.12 5.57
CA ASP A 355 19.78 -11.92 6.34
C ASP A 355 18.41 -11.47 6.89
N ILE A 356 18.33 -11.23 8.20
CA ILE A 356 17.10 -10.79 8.84
C ILE A 356 17.25 -9.34 9.25
N SER A 357 16.34 -8.50 8.75
CA SER A 357 16.33 -7.07 8.96
C SER A 357 14.91 -6.56 9.20
N PHE A 358 14.76 -5.30 9.59
CA PHE A 358 13.45 -4.66 9.57
C PHE A 358 13.03 -4.38 8.12
N PRO A 359 11.78 -4.70 7.73
CA PRO A 359 11.32 -4.43 6.38
C PRO A 359 11.42 -2.91 6.13
N TYR A 360 12.04 -2.57 4.98
CA TYR A 360 12.17 -1.20 4.51
C TYR A 360 12.96 -0.28 5.46
N GLY A 361 14.27 -0.56 5.53
CA GLY A 361 15.28 0.38 6.01
C GLY A 361 14.96 1.05 7.34
N SER A 362 15.57 0.59 8.44
CA SER A 362 15.90 1.53 9.51
C SER A 362 16.60 2.70 8.84
N MET A 363 16.10 3.94 9.03
CA MET A 363 16.75 5.15 8.53
C MET A 363 18.26 5.04 8.79
N ARG A 364 19.07 4.81 7.75
CA ARG A 364 20.43 5.27 7.80
C ARG A 364 20.28 6.77 8.04
N ARG A 365 20.68 7.26 9.22
CA ARG A 365 20.90 8.69 9.42
C ARG A 365 21.71 9.12 8.20
N ILE A 366 21.11 9.94 7.36
CA ILE A 366 21.85 10.72 6.40
C ILE A 366 22.72 11.59 7.31
N SER A 367 23.95 11.12 7.54
CA SER A 367 24.96 11.95 8.13
C SER A 367 25.06 13.13 7.19
N SER A 368 24.70 14.30 7.71
CA SER A 368 24.95 15.57 7.07
C SER A 368 26.36 15.52 6.47
N ALA A 369 26.43 15.39 5.15
CA ALA A 369 27.67 15.65 4.43
C ALA A 369 28.08 17.06 4.82
N SER A 370 29.20 17.14 5.52
CA SER A 370 29.84 18.34 5.94
C SER A 370 29.88 19.36 4.81
N LYS A 371 29.33 20.53 5.07
CA LYS A 371 29.79 21.75 4.42
C LYS A 371 31.29 21.84 4.67
N THR A 372 32.07 21.63 3.65
CA THR A 372 33.45 22.15 3.59
C THR A 372 33.57 22.97 2.34
N LYS A 373 33.75 24.25 2.62
CA LYS A 373 34.29 25.40 1.86
C LYS A 373 34.34 25.32 0.34
#